data_3ddf9c0a29505235a48d1eef283eec46
#
_entry.id   3ddf9c0a29505235a48d1eef283eec46
#
_cell.length_a   1.000
_cell.length_b   1.000
_cell.length_c   1.000
_cell.angle_alpha   90.00
_cell.angle_beta   90.00
_cell.angle_gamma   90.00
#
_symmetry.space_group_name_H-M   'P 1'
#
loop_
_entity.id
_entity.type
_entity.pdbx_description
1 polymer ?
#
loop_
_entity_poly.entity_id
_entity_poly.type
_entity_poly.pdbx_seq_one_letter_code
_entity_poly.pdbx_strand_id
1 'polypeptide(L)'
;MNAGRHTWASIVAVGGVALTPVPAAGQMSLQGRAEIGRVEYRVRDAGLAQSSSGVVFGGALGLLVRDRFEVWGEARGGRLAAASAEGEDRDVAEVQLMGAAHLRPWLTAQGGVNVRSYSTPLARQRWTTLRLGAEARVPLALEGVRGLVRAQWMPVVSVSGLEHPDIALAAGVGVEWRGTRVNIQALYTLERYDFSGSAAAKRLEEVSSLQLGAIVRLRTSGPKASDATPSP
;
A
#
# COMPACT_ATOMS: atom_id res chain seq x y z
N MET A 1 18.09 -13.34 -37.27
CA MET A 1 17.51 -12.31 -36.42
C MET A 1 17.32 -12.91 -35.04
N ASN A 2 18.27 -12.70 -34.10
CA ASN A 2 18.27 -13.29 -32.77
C ASN A 2 17.61 -12.31 -31.80
N ALA A 3 16.42 -12.64 -31.32
CA ALA A 3 15.75 -11.92 -30.26
C ALA A 3 16.37 -12.28 -28.90
N GLY A 4 17.21 -11.39 -28.38
CA GLY A 4 17.82 -11.52 -27.05
C GLY A 4 16.75 -11.46 -25.96
N ARG A 5 16.56 -12.58 -25.26
CA ARG A 5 15.79 -12.66 -24.03
C ARG A 5 16.57 -11.94 -22.92
N HIS A 6 16.21 -10.72 -22.61
CA HIS A 6 16.67 -10.05 -21.40
C HIS A 6 15.87 -10.54 -20.20
N THR A 7 16.45 -11.48 -19.47
CA THR A 7 15.97 -11.92 -18.15
C THR A 7 16.23 -10.78 -17.15
N TRP A 8 15.17 -10.16 -16.70
CA TRP A 8 15.21 -9.13 -15.66
C TRP A 8 15.24 -9.78 -14.29
N ALA A 9 16.44 -10.01 -13.76
CA ALA A 9 16.62 -10.22 -12.33
C ALA A 9 16.76 -8.85 -11.65
N SER A 10 15.64 -8.26 -11.24
CA SER A 10 15.68 -7.07 -10.39
C SER A 10 15.99 -7.51 -8.96
N ILE A 11 17.23 -7.33 -8.56
CA ILE A 11 17.67 -7.47 -7.18
C ILE A 11 17.05 -6.31 -6.39
N VAL A 12 16.02 -6.61 -5.59
CA VAL A 12 15.56 -5.71 -4.54
C VAL A 12 16.59 -5.82 -3.41
N ALA A 13 17.57 -4.91 -3.42
CA ALA A 13 18.44 -4.71 -2.28
C ALA A 13 17.60 -4.09 -1.15
N VAL A 14 17.10 -4.92 -0.25
CA VAL A 14 16.57 -4.48 1.03
C VAL A 14 17.76 -3.95 1.83
N GLY A 15 17.90 -2.64 1.84
CA GLY A 15 18.90 -1.96 2.66
C GLY A 15 18.67 -2.33 4.12
N GLY A 16 19.61 -3.06 4.70
CA GLY A 16 19.61 -3.39 6.12
C GLY A 16 19.66 -2.10 6.94
N VAL A 17 18.53 -1.73 7.53
CA VAL A 17 18.50 -0.73 8.59
C VAL A 17 19.17 -1.37 9.79
N ALA A 18 20.38 -0.92 10.12
CA ALA A 18 21.04 -1.29 11.35
C ALA A 18 20.19 -0.78 12.52
N LEU A 19 19.41 -1.68 13.13
CA LEU A 19 18.67 -1.41 14.34
C LEU A 19 19.67 -1.29 15.49
N THR A 20 20.06 -0.07 15.83
CA THR A 20 20.73 0.19 17.12
C THR A 20 19.78 -0.26 18.24
N PRO A 21 20.26 -0.97 19.28
CA PRO A 21 19.40 -1.40 20.37
C PRO A 21 18.83 -0.18 21.10
N VAL A 22 17.51 0.03 20.94
CA VAL A 22 16.78 1.04 21.70
C VAL A 22 16.62 0.51 23.13
N PRO A 23 17.13 1.22 24.15
CA PRO A 23 16.96 0.80 25.53
C PRO A 23 15.50 0.97 25.96
N ALA A 24 15.02 0.01 26.68
CA ALA A 24 13.68 -0.17 27.27
C ALA A 24 12.74 -1.05 26.45
N ALA A 25 12.50 -2.25 26.98
CA ALA A 25 11.60 -3.26 26.50
C ALA A 25 10.12 -2.79 26.46
N GLY A 26 9.82 -1.87 25.56
CA GLY A 26 8.45 -1.59 25.12
C GLY A 26 8.01 -2.77 24.30
N GLN A 27 6.79 -3.25 24.49
CA GLN A 27 6.19 -4.34 23.73
C GLN A 27 6.31 -4.03 22.23
N MET A 28 7.16 -4.76 21.54
CA MET A 28 7.29 -4.70 20.08
C MET A 28 6.69 -5.99 19.51
N SER A 29 5.91 -5.87 18.46
CA SER A 29 5.40 -7.03 17.73
C SER A 29 5.65 -6.88 16.24
N LEU A 30 6.16 -7.93 15.62
CA LEU A 30 6.31 -8.03 14.18
C LEU A 30 5.00 -8.49 13.57
N GLN A 31 4.64 -7.90 12.42
CA GLN A 31 3.47 -8.27 11.64
C GLN A 31 3.90 -8.60 10.22
N GLY A 32 3.32 -9.66 9.66
CA GLY A 32 3.44 -10.00 8.25
C GLY A 32 2.08 -9.87 7.58
N ARG A 33 2.03 -9.40 6.34
CA ARG A 33 0.83 -9.38 5.51
C ARG A 33 1.13 -10.01 4.16
N ALA A 34 0.19 -10.81 3.67
CA ALA A 34 0.14 -11.25 2.28
C ALA A 34 -1.18 -10.78 1.69
N GLU A 35 -1.16 -10.34 0.45
CA GLU A 35 -2.34 -9.83 -0.22
C GLU A 35 -2.40 -10.22 -1.70
N ILE A 36 -3.64 -10.33 -2.17
CA ILE A 36 -3.99 -10.45 -3.58
C ILE A 36 -5.05 -9.41 -3.88
N GLY A 37 -5.00 -8.80 -5.04
CA GLY A 37 -6.00 -7.82 -5.42
C GLY A 37 -6.20 -7.72 -6.91
N ARG A 38 -7.34 -7.15 -7.30
CA ARG A 38 -7.60 -6.70 -8.66
C ARG A 38 -7.41 -5.19 -8.70
N VAL A 39 -6.61 -4.72 -9.65
CA VAL A 39 -6.36 -3.30 -9.89
C VAL A 39 -6.92 -2.93 -11.26
N GLU A 40 -7.55 -1.79 -11.34
CA GLU A 40 -7.94 -1.14 -12.57
C GLU A 40 -7.35 0.26 -12.61
N TYR A 41 -6.66 0.57 -13.69
CA TYR A 41 -6.07 1.88 -13.98
C TYR A 41 -6.80 2.50 -15.17
N ARG A 42 -7.34 3.69 -14.99
CA ARG A 42 -8.08 4.45 -15.99
C ARG A 42 -7.42 5.79 -16.24
N VAL A 43 -7.30 6.16 -17.49
CA VAL A 43 -6.85 7.49 -17.93
C VAL A 43 -7.93 8.08 -18.83
N ARG A 44 -8.33 9.30 -18.53
CA ARG A 44 -9.15 10.13 -19.40
C ARG A 44 -8.35 11.34 -19.80
N ASP A 45 -8.14 11.53 -21.09
CA ASP A 45 -7.35 12.63 -21.64
C ASP A 45 -7.99 13.14 -22.92
N ALA A 46 -8.33 14.44 -22.99
CA ALA A 46 -8.91 15.10 -24.16
C ALA A 46 -10.08 14.31 -24.82
N GLY A 47 -10.95 13.71 -24.02
CA GLY A 47 -12.10 12.94 -24.50
C GLY A 47 -11.79 11.47 -24.83
N LEU A 48 -10.53 11.05 -24.81
CA LEU A 48 -10.14 9.65 -24.92
C LEU A 48 -10.15 8.99 -23.54
N ALA A 49 -10.66 7.77 -23.47
CA ALA A 49 -10.65 6.97 -22.26
C ALA A 49 -9.93 5.65 -22.53
N GLN A 50 -8.91 5.38 -21.73
CA GLN A 50 -8.19 4.12 -21.75
C GLN A 50 -8.26 3.47 -20.37
N SER A 51 -8.39 2.16 -20.32
CA SER A 51 -8.30 1.40 -19.07
C SER A 51 -7.49 0.13 -19.24
N SER A 52 -6.85 -0.27 -18.16
CA SER A 52 -6.20 -1.57 -18.04
C SER A 52 -6.49 -2.15 -16.67
N SER A 53 -6.67 -3.47 -16.59
CA SER A 53 -6.98 -4.14 -15.33
C SER A 53 -6.27 -5.48 -15.22
N GLY A 54 -6.01 -5.91 -13.97
CA GLY A 54 -5.36 -7.19 -13.74
C GLY A 54 -5.25 -7.55 -12.27
N VAL A 55 -4.62 -8.68 -12.02
CA VAL A 55 -4.38 -9.19 -10.68
C VAL A 55 -2.99 -8.77 -10.24
N VAL A 56 -2.89 -8.30 -8.99
CA VAL A 56 -1.64 -7.98 -8.31
C VAL A 56 -1.51 -8.82 -7.05
N PHE A 57 -0.27 -9.14 -6.72
CA PHE A 57 0.10 -9.85 -5.50
C PHE A 57 1.07 -8.98 -4.71
N GLY A 58 0.97 -9.05 -3.40
CA GLY A 58 1.83 -8.26 -2.54
C GLY A 58 2.06 -8.87 -1.18
N GLY A 59 2.96 -8.23 -0.46
CA GLY A 59 3.24 -8.54 0.92
C GLY A 59 3.81 -7.34 1.65
N ALA A 60 3.63 -7.32 2.96
CA ALA A 60 4.16 -6.29 3.82
C ALA A 60 4.77 -6.90 5.09
N LEU A 61 5.75 -6.18 5.62
CA LEU A 61 6.31 -6.41 6.95
C LEU A 61 6.14 -5.13 7.76
N GLY A 62 5.68 -5.29 9.00
CA GLY A 62 5.41 -4.18 9.89
C GLY A 62 5.93 -4.42 11.28
N LEU A 63 6.28 -3.34 11.97
CA LEU A 63 6.67 -3.30 13.35
C LEU A 63 5.68 -2.42 14.11
N LEU A 64 5.01 -3.01 15.09
CA LEU A 64 4.12 -2.31 16.03
C LEU A 64 4.86 -2.07 17.35
N VAL A 65 4.92 -0.82 17.79
CA VAL A 65 5.62 -0.38 18.99
C VAL A 65 4.61 0.15 19.99
N ARG A 66 4.62 -0.40 21.22
CA ARG A 66 3.74 -0.01 22.34
C ARG A 66 2.25 0.02 21.95
N ASP A 67 1.81 -0.84 21.05
CA ASP A 67 0.44 -0.90 20.52
C ASP A 67 -0.10 0.45 19.99
N ARG A 68 0.80 1.41 19.74
CA ARG A 68 0.45 2.80 19.41
C ARG A 68 1.04 3.31 18.12
N PHE A 69 2.24 2.88 17.80
CA PHE A 69 2.94 3.31 16.59
C PHE A 69 3.27 2.10 15.74
N GLU A 70 3.00 2.20 14.46
CA GLU A 70 3.27 1.15 13.50
C GLU A 70 4.08 1.72 12.33
N VAL A 71 5.06 0.96 11.87
CA VAL A 71 5.78 1.24 10.62
C VAL A 71 5.74 -0.02 9.79
N TRP A 72 5.39 0.09 8.52
CA TRP A 72 5.41 -1.04 7.61
C TRP A 72 5.96 -0.68 6.23
N GLY A 73 6.66 -1.65 5.65
CA GLY A 73 7.06 -1.66 4.25
C GLY A 73 6.23 -2.68 3.49
N GLU A 74 5.76 -2.31 2.32
CA GLU A 74 4.94 -3.15 1.44
C GLU A 74 5.50 -3.12 0.03
N ALA A 75 5.43 -4.27 -0.64
CA ALA A 75 5.72 -4.37 -2.07
C ALA A 75 4.64 -5.20 -2.75
N ARG A 76 4.20 -4.75 -3.93
CA ARG A 76 3.23 -5.48 -4.76
C ARG A 76 3.54 -5.30 -6.23
N GLY A 77 3.05 -6.25 -7.03
CA GLY A 77 3.21 -6.19 -8.48
C GLY A 77 2.30 -7.14 -9.21
N GLY A 78 2.18 -6.94 -10.52
CA GLY A 78 1.35 -7.74 -11.40
C GLY A 78 1.31 -7.17 -12.81
N ARG A 79 0.44 -7.75 -13.64
CA ARG A 79 0.22 -7.32 -15.01
C ARG A 79 -1.21 -6.85 -15.19
N LEU A 80 -1.38 -5.70 -15.82
CA LEU A 80 -2.67 -5.12 -16.18
C LEU A 80 -2.86 -5.27 -17.69
N ALA A 81 -3.86 -6.05 -18.08
CA ALA A 81 -4.24 -6.20 -19.48
C ALA A 81 -5.06 -4.97 -19.94
N ALA A 82 -4.80 -4.49 -21.12
CA ALA A 82 -5.58 -3.44 -21.75
C ALA A 82 -7.03 -3.89 -21.99
N ALA A 83 -7.98 -2.97 -21.78
CA ALA A 83 -9.39 -3.26 -21.99
C ALA A 83 -9.79 -3.22 -23.48
N SER A 84 -8.96 -2.61 -24.35
CA SER A 84 -9.19 -2.53 -25.80
C SER A 84 -7.98 -3.02 -26.57
N ALA A 85 -8.19 -3.42 -27.81
CA ALA A 85 -7.11 -3.88 -28.71
C ALA A 85 -6.10 -2.79 -29.05
N GLU A 86 -6.48 -1.53 -28.92
CA GLU A 86 -5.60 -0.36 -29.16
C GLU A 86 -4.81 0.03 -27.91
N GLY A 87 -5.15 -0.54 -26.75
CA GLY A 87 -4.46 -0.30 -25.49
C GLY A 87 -3.21 -1.16 -25.35
N GLU A 88 -2.34 -0.76 -24.43
CA GLU A 88 -1.13 -1.52 -24.09
C GLU A 88 -1.27 -2.19 -22.74
N ASP A 89 -0.87 -3.46 -22.67
CA ASP A 89 -0.66 -4.15 -21.41
C ASP A 89 0.44 -3.45 -20.61
N ARG A 90 0.29 -3.44 -19.29
CA ARG A 90 1.23 -2.76 -18.40
C ARG A 90 1.64 -3.68 -17.26
N ASP A 91 2.91 -3.76 -16.98
CA ASP A 91 3.40 -4.31 -15.73
C ASP A 91 3.37 -3.22 -14.67
N VAL A 92 2.82 -3.55 -13.50
CA VAL A 92 2.81 -2.68 -12.33
C VAL A 92 3.71 -3.23 -11.25
N ALA A 93 4.54 -2.36 -10.69
CA ALA A 93 5.32 -2.62 -9.49
C ALA A 93 5.18 -1.44 -8.54
N GLU A 94 4.93 -1.71 -7.28
CA GLU A 94 4.72 -0.70 -6.26
C GLU A 94 5.44 -1.07 -4.97
N VAL A 95 6.07 -0.09 -4.35
CA VAL A 95 6.70 -0.20 -3.03
C VAL A 95 6.25 0.99 -2.20
N GLN A 96 5.85 0.74 -0.95
CA GLN A 96 5.52 1.82 -0.03
C GLN A 96 6.16 1.61 1.35
N LEU A 97 6.46 2.72 2.00
CA LEU A 97 6.86 2.80 3.39
C LEU A 97 5.90 3.73 4.12
N MET A 98 5.22 3.21 5.12
CA MET A 98 4.19 3.94 5.85
C MET A 98 4.43 3.88 7.35
N GLY A 99 4.10 4.97 8.03
CA GLY A 99 3.99 5.04 9.47
C GLY A 99 2.54 5.30 9.88
N ALA A 100 2.14 4.80 11.04
CA ALA A 100 0.84 5.06 11.61
C ALA A 100 0.91 5.32 13.11
N ALA A 101 -0.03 6.16 13.59
CA ALA A 101 -0.26 6.41 15.00
C ALA A 101 -1.71 6.10 15.36
N HIS A 102 -1.93 5.16 16.27
CA HIS A 102 -3.25 4.82 16.80
C HIS A 102 -3.68 5.90 17.79
N LEU A 103 -4.46 6.88 17.34
CA LEU A 103 -4.95 8.01 18.15
C LEU A 103 -6.06 7.60 19.11
N ARG A 104 -6.90 6.69 18.65
CA ARG A 104 -8.02 6.08 19.38
C ARG A 104 -8.15 4.61 18.97
N PRO A 105 -8.87 3.76 19.71
CA PRO A 105 -9.11 2.37 19.33
C PRO A 105 -9.77 2.20 17.95
N TRP A 106 -10.45 3.26 17.49
CA TRP A 106 -11.18 3.30 16.22
C TRP A 106 -10.55 4.23 15.17
N LEU A 107 -9.53 5.06 15.53
CA LEU A 107 -8.95 6.07 14.65
C LEU A 107 -7.42 5.96 14.60
N THR A 108 -6.89 5.85 13.42
CA THR A 108 -5.45 5.79 13.12
C THR A 108 -5.10 6.90 12.13
N ALA A 109 -4.13 7.76 12.48
CA ALA A 109 -3.48 8.65 11.52
C ALA A 109 -2.34 7.91 10.85
N GLN A 110 -2.12 8.16 9.55
CA GLN A 110 -1.08 7.48 8.78
C GLN A 110 -0.40 8.41 7.78
N GLY A 111 0.86 8.14 7.48
CA GLY A 111 1.60 8.90 6.48
C GLY A 111 2.80 8.13 5.99
N GLY A 112 3.26 8.43 4.77
CA GLY A 112 4.39 7.75 4.20
C GLY A 112 4.61 8.04 2.72
N VAL A 113 5.52 7.29 2.12
CA VAL A 113 5.92 7.44 0.73
C VAL A 113 5.59 6.18 -0.05
N ASN A 114 5.08 6.38 -1.25
CA ASN A 114 4.78 5.33 -2.20
C ASN A 114 5.54 5.59 -3.51
N VAL A 115 6.10 4.54 -4.08
CA VAL A 115 6.70 4.55 -5.41
C VAL A 115 6.03 3.47 -6.25
N ARG A 116 5.39 3.88 -7.33
CA ARG A 116 4.72 3.00 -8.29
C ARG A 116 5.34 3.14 -9.67
N SER A 117 5.49 2.05 -10.38
CA SER A 117 5.98 2.03 -11.75
C SER A 117 4.98 1.28 -12.63
N TYR A 118 4.63 1.89 -13.75
CA TYR A 118 3.95 1.25 -14.85
C TYR A 118 4.92 1.09 -16.01
N SER A 119 5.06 -0.11 -16.54
CA SER A 119 5.97 -0.40 -17.64
C SER A 119 5.20 -1.03 -18.80
N THR A 120 5.37 -0.49 -19.99
CA THR A 120 4.94 -1.08 -21.26
C THR A 120 6.19 -1.49 -22.06
N PRO A 121 6.08 -2.19 -23.19
CA PRO A 121 7.21 -2.46 -24.07
C PRO A 121 7.93 -1.21 -24.57
N LEU A 122 7.23 -0.07 -24.65
CA LEU A 122 7.72 1.18 -25.23
C LEU A 122 8.17 2.21 -24.20
N ALA A 123 7.56 2.21 -23.00
CA ALA A 123 7.79 3.28 -22.02
C ALA A 123 7.69 2.77 -20.58
N ARG A 124 8.32 3.51 -19.69
CA ARG A 124 8.20 3.32 -18.25
C ARG A 124 7.79 4.63 -17.59
N GLN A 125 6.72 4.60 -16.83
CA GLN A 125 6.24 5.73 -16.06
C GLN A 125 6.43 5.43 -14.57
N ARG A 126 7.07 6.34 -13.86
CA ARG A 126 7.33 6.22 -12.42
C ARG A 126 6.56 7.31 -11.66
N TRP A 127 5.86 6.90 -10.63
CA TRP A 127 5.11 7.74 -9.71
C TRP A 127 5.77 7.71 -8.34
N THR A 128 5.96 8.86 -7.75
CA THR A 128 6.39 8.99 -6.36
C THR A 128 5.38 9.87 -5.64
N THR A 129 4.78 9.38 -4.58
CA THR A 129 3.72 10.09 -3.85
C THR A 129 4.04 10.15 -2.35
N LEU A 130 3.83 11.31 -1.74
CA LEU A 130 3.71 11.46 -0.30
C LEU A 130 2.23 11.30 0.06
N ARG A 131 1.91 10.42 1.00
CA ARG A 131 0.53 10.12 1.42
C ARG A 131 0.36 10.52 2.88
N LEU A 132 -0.69 11.27 3.18
CA LEU A 132 -1.12 11.64 4.53
C LEU A 132 -2.60 11.31 4.67
N GLY A 133 -3.01 10.70 5.76
CA GLY A 133 -4.41 10.33 5.90
C GLY A 133 -4.79 9.75 7.24
N ALA A 134 -6.02 9.25 7.27
CA ALA A 134 -6.57 8.57 8.44
C ALA A 134 -7.39 7.34 8.03
N GLU A 135 -7.48 6.41 8.94
CA GLU A 135 -8.31 5.21 8.85
C GLU A 135 -9.17 5.10 10.10
N ALA A 136 -10.46 4.94 9.90
CA ALA A 136 -11.43 4.64 10.95
C ALA A 136 -11.85 3.16 10.89
N ARG A 137 -11.97 2.53 12.07
CA ARG A 137 -12.42 1.14 12.26
C ARG A 137 -13.63 1.11 13.14
N VAL A 138 -14.77 0.76 12.57
CA VAL A 138 -16.07 0.77 13.27
C VAL A 138 -16.51 -0.67 13.53
N PRO A 139 -16.82 -1.05 14.77
CA PRO A 139 -17.42 -2.36 15.06
C PRO A 139 -18.71 -2.56 14.27
N LEU A 140 -18.89 -3.72 13.67
CA LEU A 140 -20.14 -4.12 13.04
C LEU A 140 -20.92 -5.05 13.95
N ALA A 141 -22.17 -5.34 13.61
CA ALA A 141 -23.04 -6.21 14.41
C ALA A 141 -22.56 -7.68 14.51
N LEU A 142 -21.59 -8.07 13.67
CA LEU A 142 -20.99 -9.40 13.68
C LEU A 142 -19.75 -9.41 14.57
N GLU A 143 -19.66 -10.43 15.44
CA GLU A 143 -18.54 -10.59 16.35
C GLU A 143 -17.20 -10.69 15.60
N GLY A 144 -16.20 -9.94 16.04
CA GLY A 144 -14.89 -9.91 15.42
C GLY A 144 -14.80 -9.18 14.08
N VAL A 145 -15.93 -8.65 13.56
CA VAL A 145 -15.95 -7.94 12.28
C VAL A 145 -15.99 -6.43 12.50
N ARG A 146 -15.17 -5.70 11.72
CA ARG A 146 -15.12 -4.24 11.72
C ARG A 146 -15.21 -3.71 10.30
N GLY A 147 -15.95 -2.62 10.15
CA GLY A 147 -15.90 -1.80 8.94
C GLY A 147 -14.65 -0.92 8.95
N LEU A 148 -14.10 -0.68 7.78
CA LEU A 148 -12.94 0.17 7.55
C LEU A 148 -13.34 1.31 6.63
N VAL A 149 -12.93 2.53 6.99
CA VAL A 149 -13.04 3.70 6.12
C VAL A 149 -11.68 4.40 6.15
N ARG A 150 -11.13 4.70 4.96
CA ARG A 150 -9.84 5.35 4.81
C ARG A 150 -9.98 6.57 3.91
N ALA A 151 -9.31 7.65 4.28
CA ALA A 151 -9.13 8.82 3.43
C ALA A 151 -7.67 9.25 3.45
N GLN A 152 -7.13 9.60 2.29
CA GLN A 152 -5.74 10.04 2.14
C GLN A 152 -5.68 11.23 1.19
N TRP A 153 -4.84 12.16 1.52
CA TRP A 153 -4.41 13.27 0.68
C TRP A 153 -2.96 13.02 0.25
N MET A 154 -2.66 13.33 -1.00
CA MET A 154 -1.33 13.18 -1.58
C MET A 154 -0.80 14.56 -1.98
N PRO A 155 -0.20 15.31 -1.02
CA PRO A 155 0.26 16.70 -1.24
C PRO A 155 1.41 16.80 -2.22
N VAL A 156 2.17 15.72 -2.38
CA VAL A 156 3.29 15.66 -3.31
C VAL A 156 3.13 14.43 -4.19
N VAL A 157 2.99 14.68 -5.48
CA VAL A 157 2.95 13.63 -6.51
C VAL A 157 3.92 14.02 -7.61
N SER A 158 4.89 13.18 -7.88
CA SER A 158 5.83 13.34 -8.99
C SER A 158 5.66 12.19 -9.97
N VAL A 159 5.46 12.51 -11.22
CA VAL A 159 5.26 11.53 -12.30
C VAL A 159 6.29 11.78 -13.38
N SER A 160 7.03 10.74 -13.79
CA SER A 160 8.01 10.90 -14.87
C SER A 160 7.30 11.20 -16.20
N GLY A 161 7.70 12.29 -16.85
CA GLY A 161 7.16 12.70 -18.16
C GLY A 161 5.79 13.37 -18.12
N LEU A 162 5.27 13.72 -16.93
CA LEU A 162 4.03 14.46 -16.77
C LEU A 162 4.22 15.64 -15.80
N GLU A 163 3.34 16.62 -15.92
CA GLU A 163 3.18 17.67 -14.93
C GLU A 163 2.63 17.10 -13.60
N HIS A 164 2.76 17.86 -12.52
CA HIS A 164 2.19 17.48 -11.24
C HIS A 164 0.67 17.58 -11.29
N PRO A 165 -0.09 16.64 -10.71
CA PRO A 165 -1.53 16.80 -10.55
C PRO A 165 -1.82 17.93 -9.54
N ASP A 166 -2.87 18.71 -9.78
CA ASP A 166 -3.30 19.76 -8.85
C ASP A 166 -3.95 19.19 -7.62
N ILE A 167 -4.70 18.10 -7.81
CA ILE A 167 -5.39 17.41 -6.75
C ILE A 167 -5.09 15.91 -6.87
N ALA A 168 -4.68 15.32 -5.74
CA ALA A 168 -4.50 13.89 -5.62
C ALA A 168 -5.05 13.40 -4.28
N LEU A 169 -6.07 12.55 -4.36
CA LEU A 169 -6.82 12.03 -3.21
C LEU A 169 -6.99 10.52 -3.34
N ALA A 170 -7.12 9.85 -2.21
CA ALA A 170 -7.55 8.47 -2.16
C ALA A 170 -8.60 8.27 -1.08
N ALA A 171 -9.56 7.38 -1.35
CA ALA A 171 -10.55 6.91 -0.39
C ALA A 171 -10.62 5.39 -0.44
N GLY A 172 -10.99 4.79 0.69
CA GLY A 172 -11.16 3.34 0.76
C GLY A 172 -12.24 2.95 1.75
N VAL A 173 -12.91 1.85 1.45
CA VAL A 173 -13.88 1.21 2.33
C VAL A 173 -13.64 -0.30 2.35
N GLY A 174 -13.88 -0.92 3.48
CA GLY A 174 -13.62 -2.35 3.60
C GLY A 174 -14.16 -2.96 4.87
N VAL A 175 -13.79 -4.21 5.07
CA VAL A 175 -14.10 -4.98 6.26
C VAL A 175 -12.86 -5.73 6.75
N GLU A 176 -12.73 -5.85 8.05
CA GLU A 176 -11.70 -6.65 8.71
C GLU A 176 -12.38 -7.67 9.63
N TRP A 177 -12.05 -8.93 9.46
CA TRP A 177 -12.35 -9.97 10.44
C TRP A 177 -11.12 -10.24 11.29
N ARG A 178 -11.29 -10.22 12.62
CA ARG A 178 -10.24 -10.45 13.59
C ARG A 178 -10.31 -11.85 14.15
N GLY A 179 -9.36 -12.67 13.75
CA GLY A 179 -9.10 -13.96 14.40
C GLY A 179 -8.04 -13.85 15.49
N THR A 180 -7.81 -14.95 16.18
CA THR A 180 -6.83 -15.02 17.29
C THR A 180 -5.38 -14.87 16.83
N ARG A 181 -5.03 -15.35 15.64
CA ARG A 181 -3.67 -15.32 15.07
C ARG A 181 -3.60 -14.62 13.73
N VAL A 182 -4.70 -14.64 12.98
CA VAL A 182 -4.77 -14.11 11.61
C VAL A 182 -5.94 -13.17 11.53
N ASN A 183 -5.72 -11.97 11.02
CA ASN A 183 -6.80 -11.07 10.61
C ASN A 183 -6.94 -11.15 9.10
N ILE A 184 -8.18 -11.16 8.61
CA ILE A 184 -8.48 -11.12 7.18
C ILE A 184 -9.12 -9.77 6.87
N GLN A 185 -8.67 -9.12 5.82
CA GLN A 185 -9.15 -7.81 5.40
C GLN A 185 -9.55 -7.85 3.94
N ALA A 186 -10.72 -7.33 3.62
CA ALA A 186 -11.12 -6.96 2.27
C ALA A 186 -11.25 -5.45 2.18
N LEU A 187 -10.56 -4.82 1.22
CA LEU A 187 -10.50 -3.37 1.09
C LEU A 187 -10.66 -2.97 -0.38
N TYR A 188 -11.63 -2.11 -0.65
CA TYR A 188 -11.73 -1.39 -1.92
C TYR A 188 -11.12 -0.01 -1.74
N THR A 189 -10.26 0.43 -2.68
CA THR A 189 -9.68 1.77 -2.71
C THR A 189 -9.86 2.41 -4.07
N LEU A 190 -10.04 3.74 -4.07
CA LEU A 190 -10.05 4.59 -5.25
C LEU A 190 -9.04 5.71 -5.03
N GLU A 191 -8.09 5.83 -5.93
CA GLU A 191 -7.16 6.95 -6.02
C GLU A 191 -7.52 7.78 -7.24
N ARG A 192 -7.48 9.11 -7.10
CA ARG A 192 -7.80 10.05 -8.17
C ARG A 192 -6.74 11.14 -8.24
N TYR A 193 -6.29 11.40 -9.46
CA TYR A 193 -5.30 12.40 -9.80
C TYR A 193 -5.85 13.31 -10.91
N ASP A 194 -6.09 14.57 -10.57
CA ASP A 194 -6.58 15.59 -11.47
C ASP A 194 -5.39 16.42 -11.95
N PHE A 195 -5.14 16.44 -13.26
CA PHE A 195 -4.12 17.27 -13.89
C PHE A 195 -4.79 18.44 -14.60
N SER A 196 -4.43 19.65 -14.23
CA SER A 196 -4.84 20.85 -14.97
C SER A 196 -4.02 20.95 -16.23
N GLY A 197 -4.53 20.39 -17.31
CA GLY A 197 -4.09 20.80 -18.64
C GLY A 197 -4.66 22.17 -18.99
N SER A 198 -4.17 22.82 -20.07
CA SER A 198 -4.85 23.94 -20.71
C SER A 198 -6.34 23.58 -20.92
N ALA A 199 -7.24 24.53 -20.85
CA ALA A 199 -8.70 24.33 -20.84
C ALA A 199 -9.28 23.37 -21.91
N ALA A 200 -8.49 22.96 -22.89
CA ALA A 200 -8.83 21.99 -23.93
C ALA A 200 -8.47 20.52 -23.61
N ALA A 201 -7.64 20.24 -22.61
CA ALA A 201 -7.16 18.89 -22.33
C ALA A 201 -7.03 18.63 -20.82
N LYS A 202 -8.18 18.42 -20.15
CA LYS A 202 -8.18 17.97 -18.75
C LYS A 202 -7.86 16.49 -18.70
N ARG A 203 -6.72 16.15 -18.06
CA ARG A 203 -6.34 14.76 -17.80
C ARG A 203 -6.78 14.34 -16.42
N LEU A 204 -7.43 13.20 -16.35
CA LEU A 204 -7.85 12.54 -15.12
C LEU A 204 -7.30 11.11 -15.09
N GLU A 205 -6.63 10.76 -14.03
CA GLU A 205 -6.18 9.38 -13.80
C GLU A 205 -6.82 8.82 -12.53
N GLU A 206 -7.33 7.61 -12.63
CA GLU A 206 -7.98 6.89 -11.54
C GLU A 206 -7.37 5.50 -11.39
N VAL A 207 -7.07 5.11 -10.15
CA VAL A 207 -6.65 3.76 -9.81
C VAL A 207 -7.63 3.21 -8.80
N SER A 208 -8.41 2.21 -9.19
CA SER A 208 -9.26 1.47 -8.27
C SER A 208 -8.65 0.10 -7.97
N SER A 209 -8.76 -0.36 -6.73
CA SER A 209 -8.32 -1.69 -6.36
C SER A 209 -9.26 -2.34 -5.36
N LEU A 210 -9.50 -3.64 -5.54
CA LEU A 210 -10.13 -4.50 -4.55
C LEU A 210 -9.07 -5.49 -4.07
N GLN A 211 -8.77 -5.47 -2.79
CA GLN A 211 -7.70 -6.25 -2.17
C GLN A 211 -8.27 -7.18 -1.11
N LEU A 212 -7.75 -8.40 -1.05
CA LEU A 212 -7.95 -9.36 0.02
C LEU A 212 -6.60 -9.65 0.65
N GLY A 213 -6.47 -9.42 1.96
CA GLY A 213 -5.22 -9.60 2.69
C GLY A 213 -5.39 -10.45 3.94
N ALA A 214 -4.33 -11.17 4.28
CA ALA A 214 -4.19 -11.88 5.55
C ALA A 214 -3.03 -11.28 6.34
N ILE A 215 -3.28 -10.90 7.60
CA ILE A 215 -2.31 -10.28 8.49
C ILE A 215 -2.03 -11.23 9.64
N VAL A 216 -0.77 -11.60 9.83
CA VAL A 216 -0.31 -12.46 10.92
C VAL A 216 0.52 -11.64 11.89
N ARG A 217 0.21 -11.73 13.18
CA ARG A 217 1.02 -11.11 14.24
C ARG A 217 1.97 -12.13 14.83
N LEU A 218 3.27 -11.84 14.74
CA LEU A 218 4.32 -12.62 15.36
C LEU A 218 4.69 -11.93 16.67
N ARG A 219 4.26 -12.50 17.81
CA ARG A 219 4.69 -11.99 19.11
C ARG A 219 6.18 -12.32 19.30
N THR A 220 7.02 -11.31 19.44
CA THR A 220 8.33 -11.50 20.03
C THR A 220 8.13 -11.66 21.53
N SER A 221 8.34 -12.89 22.04
CA SER A 221 8.36 -13.15 23.48
C SER A 221 9.50 -12.33 24.07
N GLY A 222 9.18 -11.30 24.85
CA GLY A 222 10.20 -10.63 25.66
C GLY A 222 10.86 -11.66 26.60
N PRO A 223 12.10 -11.42 27.02
CA PRO A 223 12.77 -12.30 27.97
C PRO A 223 11.86 -12.44 29.21
N LYS A 224 11.51 -13.70 29.51
CA LYS A 224 10.80 -14.06 30.74
C LYS A 224 11.62 -13.49 31.88
N ALA A 225 11.04 -12.57 32.65
CA ALA A 225 11.69 -12.12 33.87
C ALA A 225 12.12 -13.38 34.65
N SER A 226 13.43 -13.58 34.75
CA SER A 226 13.99 -14.67 35.51
C SER A 226 13.44 -14.52 36.93
N ASP A 227 12.75 -15.55 37.41
CA ASP A 227 12.37 -15.69 38.82
C ASP A 227 13.63 -15.44 39.64
N ALA A 228 13.80 -14.23 40.11
CA ALA A 228 14.80 -13.92 41.13
C ALA A 228 14.36 -14.69 42.38
N THR A 229 14.92 -15.88 42.56
CA THR A 229 14.81 -16.65 43.79
C THR A 229 15.27 -15.74 44.92
N PRO A 230 14.45 -15.43 45.92
CA PRO A 230 14.92 -14.71 47.09
C PRO A 230 15.91 -15.64 47.82
N SER A 231 17.16 -15.18 47.89
CA SER A 231 18.16 -15.84 48.73
C SER A 231 17.74 -15.71 50.21
N PRO A 232 17.97 -16.77 51.03
CA PRO A 232 17.60 -16.82 52.44
C PRO A 232 18.40 -15.84 53.32
#